data_c9db36665ef97c92866ee2de3d3fbb02
#
_entry.id   c9db36665ef97c92866ee2de3d3fbb02
#
_cell.length_a   1.000
_cell.length_b   1.000
_cell.length_c   1.000
_cell.angle_alpha   90.00
_cell.angle_beta   90.00
_cell.angle_gamma   90.00
#
_symmetry.space_group_name_H-M   'P 1'
#
loop_
_entity.id
_entity.type
_entity.pdbx_description
1 polymer ?
#
loop_
_entity_poly.entity_id
_entity_poly.type
_entity_poly.pdbx_seq_one_letter_code
_entity_poly.pdbx_strand_id
1 'polypeptide(L)'
;VYTASLEKGYTPDTILYDTLTNFAVSGKPYIPKNYDLTEHGPLTMRQSLQGSLNIPAVKTLYLVGDKDAIDFAKRLGYSTFEDENDFGLTLVLGGGEVKLIDHVGAFGVFANNGIRHEPVSILKVEDATGKILEEWKKQKGERVLESEIAATISNVLSDDEARAYMFGAGGILTLPGRPVAVKTGTTNNYVDAWTVGYTPSLVTGVWAGNTNNTPMKRGYGGSRVAAPMWNSFMKQALADSSVESFPEAPENDAEKGILKGSSGGGVTLLVDKVTGKIATSSTPEKYIEEQTFIQPHSILHYVMKDDPRGNPPKKPEDDLQYSGWETGIQEWIISKKEEDPDWNMSFDEPPTEYDDIHSLELIPNIEIVYPYEGQILTSRQIDTDIRVTAPRGVSKVTYRLDGKYIDVVHSHPFNLNYFANNIDPGEHTLTIMVEDDVGNRLEEEVKFLLDANPIPA
;
A
#
# COMPACT_ATOMS: atom_id res chain seq x y z
N VAL A 1 21.34 -5.98 -2.54
CA VAL A 1 20.40 -5.51 -3.56
C VAL A 1 19.57 -4.35 -3.03
N TYR A 2 18.70 -4.50 -2.02
CA TYR A 2 17.88 -3.39 -1.50
C TYR A 2 18.74 -2.21 -1.00
N THR A 3 19.85 -2.44 -0.32
CA THR A 3 20.76 -1.36 0.11
C THR A 3 21.38 -0.63 -1.09
N ALA A 4 21.73 -1.36 -2.14
CA ALA A 4 22.22 -0.76 -3.39
C ALA A 4 21.12 0.06 -4.10
N SER A 5 19.85 -0.36 -4.02
CA SER A 5 18.76 0.45 -4.55
C SER A 5 18.56 1.77 -3.78
N LEU A 6 18.77 1.77 -2.46
CA LEU A 6 18.76 3.00 -1.67
C LEU A 6 19.87 3.98 -2.10
N GLU A 7 21.09 3.47 -2.40
CA GLU A 7 22.17 4.32 -2.95
C GLU A 7 21.82 4.94 -4.30
N LYS A 8 21.03 4.24 -5.13
CA LYS A 8 20.54 4.78 -6.42
C LYS A 8 19.43 5.83 -6.24
N GLY A 9 18.88 6.02 -5.05
CA GLY A 9 17.84 7.00 -4.77
C GLY A 9 16.42 6.43 -4.63
N TYR A 10 16.25 5.11 -4.70
CA TYR A 10 15.02 4.45 -4.27
C TYR A 10 14.85 4.61 -2.75
N THR A 11 13.66 4.37 -2.25
CA THR A 11 13.33 4.54 -0.84
C THR A 11 12.69 3.27 -0.26
N PRO A 12 12.65 3.10 1.06
CA PRO A 12 11.91 2.00 1.68
C PRO A 12 10.42 1.97 1.31
N ASP A 13 9.85 3.14 0.99
CA ASP A 13 8.44 3.30 0.64
C ASP A 13 8.16 3.11 -0.85
N THR A 14 9.21 2.93 -1.67
CA THR A 14 9.07 2.67 -3.11
C THR A 14 8.13 1.50 -3.36
N ILE A 15 7.09 1.72 -4.17
CA ILE A 15 6.12 0.67 -4.52
C ILE A 15 6.64 -0.22 -5.63
N LEU A 16 6.57 -1.51 -5.38
CA LEU A 16 6.75 -2.57 -6.37
C LEU A 16 5.51 -3.45 -6.40
N TYR A 17 5.07 -3.83 -7.59
CA TYR A 17 4.00 -4.83 -7.72
C TYR A 17 4.56 -6.23 -7.57
N ASP A 18 4.12 -6.95 -6.55
CA ASP A 18 4.40 -8.37 -6.34
C ASP A 18 3.41 -9.20 -7.17
N THR A 19 3.65 -9.25 -8.47
CA THR A 19 2.84 -9.95 -9.48
C THR A 19 3.73 -10.84 -10.33
N LEU A 20 3.23 -12.01 -10.74
CA LEU A 20 3.95 -12.94 -11.59
C LEU A 20 4.47 -12.23 -12.85
N THR A 21 5.74 -12.36 -13.09
CA THR A 21 6.42 -11.64 -14.15
C THR A 21 7.42 -12.56 -14.83
N ASN A 22 7.41 -12.61 -16.15
CA ASN A 22 8.46 -13.28 -16.92
C ASN A 22 9.62 -12.31 -17.17
N PHE A 23 10.74 -12.56 -16.54
CA PHE A 23 11.95 -11.73 -16.65
C PHE A 23 12.84 -12.12 -17.84
N ALA A 24 12.52 -13.17 -18.59
CA ALA A 24 13.30 -13.54 -19.75
C ALA A 24 12.91 -12.64 -20.94
N VAL A 25 13.87 -11.89 -21.46
CA VAL A 25 13.71 -11.10 -22.70
C VAL A 25 13.70 -12.00 -23.95
N SER A 26 14.37 -13.15 -23.87
CA SER A 26 14.44 -14.16 -24.93
C SER A 26 14.77 -15.53 -24.34
N GLY A 27 14.45 -16.59 -25.08
CA GLY A 27 14.79 -17.95 -24.69
C GLY A 27 13.82 -18.58 -23.68
N LYS A 28 14.33 -19.29 -22.68
CA LYS A 28 13.54 -20.02 -21.70
C LYS A 28 12.92 -19.04 -20.70
N PRO A 29 11.61 -19.11 -20.42
CA PRO A 29 10.97 -18.26 -19.42
C PRO A 29 11.62 -18.35 -18.05
N TYR A 30 11.77 -17.18 -17.37
CA TYR A 30 12.17 -17.07 -15.98
C TYR A 30 11.08 -16.35 -15.19
N ILE A 31 10.26 -17.14 -14.49
CA ILE A 31 9.09 -16.67 -13.73
C ILE A 31 9.25 -17.12 -12.27
N PRO A 32 9.98 -16.33 -11.44
CA PRO A 32 10.13 -16.61 -10.02
C PRO A 32 8.77 -16.56 -9.31
N LYS A 33 8.61 -17.39 -8.29
CA LYS A 33 7.42 -17.43 -7.44
C LYS A 33 7.80 -17.10 -6.00
N ASN A 34 6.89 -16.50 -5.26
CA ASN A 34 7.02 -16.37 -3.82
C ASN A 34 6.96 -17.72 -3.12
N TYR A 35 7.49 -17.78 -1.89
CA TYR A 35 7.53 -19.02 -1.10
C TYR A 35 6.12 -19.55 -0.77
N ASP A 36 5.18 -18.66 -0.52
CA ASP A 36 3.76 -18.96 -0.25
C ASP A 36 2.93 -19.17 -1.53
N LEU A 37 3.54 -19.01 -2.70
CA LEU A 37 2.91 -19.11 -4.02
C LEU A 37 1.80 -18.08 -4.28
N THR A 38 1.76 -16.99 -3.51
CA THR A 38 0.76 -15.92 -3.59
C THR A 38 1.36 -14.65 -4.20
N GLU A 39 0.56 -13.91 -4.94
CA GLU A 39 0.83 -12.56 -5.42
C GLU A 39 0.18 -11.56 -4.48
N HIS A 40 0.94 -10.57 -4.00
CA HIS A 40 0.44 -9.62 -3.00
C HIS A 40 0.09 -8.25 -3.59
N GLY A 41 0.32 -8.05 -4.89
CA GLY A 41 0.06 -6.78 -5.56
C GLY A 41 1.02 -5.66 -5.18
N PRO A 42 0.55 -4.40 -5.04
CA PRO A 42 1.42 -3.27 -4.71
C PRO A 42 1.88 -3.32 -3.26
N LEU A 43 3.20 -3.39 -3.07
CA LEU A 43 3.87 -3.38 -1.76
C LEU A 43 5.05 -2.43 -1.77
N THR A 44 5.37 -1.84 -0.61
CA THR A 44 6.60 -1.07 -0.44
C THR A 44 7.83 -1.98 -0.49
N MET A 45 8.99 -1.43 -0.83
CA MET A 45 10.27 -2.15 -0.71
C MET A 45 10.52 -2.63 0.73
N ARG A 46 10.09 -1.88 1.74
CA ARG A 46 10.11 -2.28 3.15
C ARG A 46 9.32 -3.57 3.37
N GLN A 47 8.06 -3.59 2.99
CA GLN A 47 7.20 -4.78 3.11
C GLN A 47 7.76 -5.96 2.31
N SER A 48 8.22 -5.71 1.09
CA SER A 48 8.81 -6.72 0.21
C SER A 48 10.06 -7.38 0.80
N LEU A 49 10.99 -6.59 1.37
CA LEU A 49 12.19 -7.09 2.01
C LEU A 49 11.86 -7.85 3.30
N GLN A 50 10.99 -7.29 4.14
CA GLN A 50 10.57 -7.90 5.41
C GLN A 50 9.73 -9.16 5.19
N GLY A 51 8.85 -9.18 4.19
CA GLY A 51 8.12 -10.37 3.77
C GLY A 51 8.98 -11.42 3.08
N SER A 52 10.22 -11.07 2.74
CA SER A 52 11.15 -11.97 2.01
C SER A 52 10.58 -12.46 0.68
N LEU A 53 9.87 -11.56 -0.04
CA LEU A 53 9.22 -11.87 -1.29
C LEU A 53 10.22 -11.96 -2.44
N ASN A 54 10.09 -13.00 -3.27
CA ASN A 54 11.04 -13.29 -4.34
C ASN A 54 10.84 -12.38 -5.54
N ILE A 55 9.60 -12.15 -5.97
CA ILE A 55 9.30 -11.37 -7.17
C ILE A 55 9.77 -9.91 -7.01
N PRO A 56 9.43 -9.17 -5.94
CA PRO A 56 9.96 -7.83 -5.72
C PRO A 56 11.48 -7.78 -5.55
N ALA A 57 12.10 -8.84 -4.99
CA ALA A 57 13.55 -8.90 -4.87
C ALA A 57 14.22 -8.97 -6.24
N VAL A 58 13.68 -9.78 -7.17
CA VAL A 58 14.16 -9.86 -8.56
C VAL A 58 13.92 -8.54 -9.30
N LYS A 59 12.75 -7.90 -9.10
CA LYS A 59 12.47 -6.55 -9.62
C LYS A 59 13.49 -5.53 -9.10
N THR A 60 13.79 -5.56 -7.80
CA THR A 60 14.79 -4.67 -7.19
C THR A 60 16.19 -4.91 -7.78
N LEU A 61 16.60 -6.17 -8.00
CA LEU A 61 17.88 -6.44 -8.64
C LEU A 61 17.92 -5.92 -10.09
N TYR A 62 16.83 -6.05 -10.84
CA TYR A 62 16.73 -5.45 -12.18
C TYR A 62 16.90 -3.92 -12.16
N LEU A 63 16.25 -3.24 -11.20
CA LEU A 63 16.37 -1.78 -11.04
C LEU A 63 17.79 -1.34 -10.66
N VAL A 64 18.47 -2.12 -9.85
CA VAL A 64 19.88 -1.88 -9.48
C VAL A 64 20.82 -2.16 -10.65
N GLY A 65 20.59 -3.28 -11.34
CA GLY A 65 21.50 -3.89 -12.28
C GLY A 65 22.42 -4.92 -11.58
N ASP A 66 22.66 -6.05 -12.22
CA ASP A 66 23.48 -7.15 -11.70
C ASP A 66 24.93 -6.73 -11.44
N LYS A 67 25.52 -5.98 -12.36
CA LYS A 67 26.87 -5.43 -12.21
C LYS A 67 26.99 -4.53 -10.98
N ASP A 68 26.12 -3.53 -10.85
CA ASP A 68 26.15 -2.59 -9.72
C ASP A 68 25.91 -3.31 -8.39
N ALA A 69 25.05 -4.35 -8.38
CA ALA A 69 24.81 -5.17 -7.20
C ALA A 69 26.03 -5.98 -6.79
N ILE A 70 26.79 -6.52 -7.76
CA ILE A 70 28.03 -7.26 -7.52
C ILE A 70 29.14 -6.32 -7.02
N ASP A 71 29.31 -5.16 -7.66
CA ASP A 71 30.28 -4.15 -7.23
C ASP A 71 29.98 -3.66 -5.80
N PHE A 72 28.71 -3.47 -5.49
CA PHE A 72 28.27 -3.14 -4.13
C PHE A 72 28.60 -4.27 -3.15
N ALA A 73 28.36 -5.53 -3.50
CA ALA A 73 28.68 -6.68 -2.67
C ALA A 73 30.20 -6.80 -2.42
N LYS A 74 31.04 -6.64 -3.45
CA LYS A 74 32.52 -6.60 -3.31
C LYS A 74 32.94 -5.50 -2.35
N ARG A 75 32.34 -4.32 -2.44
CA ARG A 75 32.61 -3.19 -1.55
C ARG A 75 32.27 -3.50 -0.08
N LEU A 76 31.20 -4.30 0.16
CA LEU A 76 30.84 -4.79 1.49
C LEU A 76 31.76 -5.91 2.00
N GLY A 77 32.63 -6.50 1.16
CA GLY A 77 33.60 -7.50 1.55
C GLY A 77 33.31 -8.93 1.10
N TYR A 78 32.37 -9.14 0.19
CA TYR A 78 32.17 -10.48 -0.41
C TYR A 78 33.33 -10.83 -1.31
N SER A 79 33.94 -12.01 -1.12
CA SER A 79 35.17 -12.45 -1.80
C SER A 79 34.90 -13.49 -2.89
N THR A 80 33.65 -13.87 -3.14
CA THR A 80 33.29 -14.97 -4.04
C THR A 80 32.68 -14.51 -5.37
N PHE A 81 32.46 -13.23 -5.56
CA PHE A 81 31.92 -12.68 -6.83
C PHE A 81 33.06 -12.21 -7.75
N GLU A 82 33.77 -13.15 -8.32
CA GLU A 82 34.97 -12.83 -9.13
C GLU A 82 34.61 -12.37 -10.54
N ASP A 83 33.76 -13.10 -11.27
CA ASP A 83 33.30 -12.75 -12.62
C ASP A 83 31.86 -12.23 -12.60
N GLU A 84 31.67 -11.02 -13.10
CA GLU A 84 30.37 -10.34 -13.15
C GLU A 84 29.39 -11.02 -14.13
N ASN A 85 29.91 -11.75 -15.12
CA ASN A 85 29.10 -12.41 -16.15
C ASN A 85 28.53 -13.76 -15.73
N ASP A 86 28.96 -14.29 -14.57
CA ASP A 86 28.47 -15.58 -14.06
C ASP A 86 27.07 -15.46 -13.40
N PHE A 87 26.60 -14.25 -13.17
CA PHE A 87 25.39 -14.00 -12.39
C PHE A 87 24.34 -13.23 -13.20
N GLY A 88 23.11 -13.55 -12.98
CA GLY A 88 21.95 -12.83 -13.51
C GLY A 88 20.92 -12.57 -12.39
N LEU A 89 19.68 -12.33 -12.76
CA LEU A 89 18.60 -11.99 -11.81
C LEU A 89 18.35 -13.05 -10.72
N THR A 90 18.83 -14.28 -10.89
CA THR A 90 18.77 -15.34 -9.87
C THR A 90 19.69 -15.08 -8.68
N LEU A 91 20.68 -14.18 -8.81
CA LEU A 91 21.63 -13.83 -7.74
C LEU A 91 20.91 -13.44 -6.45
N VAL A 92 19.87 -12.62 -6.52
CA VAL A 92 19.14 -12.16 -5.34
C VAL A 92 18.39 -13.26 -4.59
N LEU A 93 18.13 -14.39 -5.24
CA LEU A 93 17.46 -15.56 -4.67
C LEU A 93 18.44 -16.64 -4.20
N GLY A 94 19.74 -16.31 -4.10
CA GLY A 94 20.78 -17.24 -3.65
C GLY A 94 21.51 -17.97 -4.79
N GLY A 95 21.52 -17.40 -5.99
CA GLY A 95 22.24 -17.95 -7.16
C GLY A 95 23.76 -17.79 -7.10
N GLY A 96 24.30 -17.17 -6.06
CA GLY A 96 25.75 -16.99 -5.84
C GLY A 96 26.18 -17.53 -4.47
N GLU A 97 27.25 -18.34 -4.45
CA GLU A 97 27.81 -18.88 -3.22
C GLU A 97 28.58 -17.81 -2.45
N VAL A 98 28.39 -17.80 -1.12
CA VAL A 98 29.08 -16.85 -0.24
C VAL A 98 29.66 -17.54 0.98
N LYS A 99 30.77 -17.03 1.48
CA LYS A 99 31.31 -17.46 2.78
C LYS A 99 30.49 -16.87 3.92
N LEU A 100 30.19 -17.66 4.95
CA LEU A 100 29.46 -17.20 6.12
C LEU A 100 30.15 -15.98 6.76
N ILE A 101 31.48 -15.98 6.84
CA ILE A 101 32.23 -14.87 7.43
C ILE A 101 32.10 -13.59 6.63
N ASP A 102 32.12 -13.65 5.29
CA ASP A 102 31.94 -12.49 4.43
C ASP A 102 30.52 -11.92 4.59
N HIS A 103 29.52 -12.82 4.65
CA HIS A 103 28.11 -12.42 4.82
C HIS A 103 27.85 -11.73 6.16
N VAL A 104 28.40 -12.29 7.26
CA VAL A 104 28.37 -11.64 8.58
C VAL A 104 29.12 -10.32 8.60
N GLY A 105 30.29 -10.26 7.95
CA GLY A 105 31.06 -9.03 7.81
C GLY A 105 30.30 -7.93 7.08
N ALA A 106 29.61 -8.27 6.00
CA ALA A 106 28.76 -7.33 5.24
C ALA A 106 27.60 -6.77 6.08
N PHE A 107 26.93 -7.62 6.89
CA PHE A 107 25.93 -7.14 7.83
C PHE A 107 26.56 -6.29 8.98
N GLY A 108 27.84 -6.55 9.30
CA GLY A 108 28.62 -5.73 10.21
C GLY A 108 28.79 -4.29 9.73
N VAL A 109 28.83 -4.07 8.42
CA VAL A 109 28.84 -2.71 7.85
C VAL A 109 27.58 -1.94 8.22
N PHE A 110 26.42 -2.59 8.14
CA PHE A 110 25.12 -1.96 8.53
C PHE A 110 25.08 -1.66 10.03
N ALA A 111 25.47 -2.64 10.86
CA ALA A 111 25.55 -2.45 12.32
C ALA A 111 26.48 -1.32 12.73
N ASN A 112 27.57 -1.11 11.98
CA ASN A 112 28.61 -0.11 12.24
C ASN A 112 28.47 1.14 11.37
N ASN A 113 27.25 1.57 11.08
CA ASN A 113 26.95 2.84 10.39
C ASN A 113 27.70 3.04 9.06
N GLY A 114 27.85 1.98 8.28
CA GLY A 114 28.49 2.02 6.96
C GLY A 114 30.01 1.89 6.96
N ILE A 115 30.62 1.58 8.10
CA ILE A 115 32.07 1.38 8.23
C ILE A 115 32.39 -0.12 8.20
N ARG A 116 33.21 -0.52 7.24
CA ARG A 116 33.75 -1.87 7.12
C ARG A 116 35.03 -2.05 7.93
N HIS A 117 35.13 -3.15 8.64
CA HIS A 117 36.36 -3.62 9.27
C HIS A 117 36.68 -5.02 8.76
N GLU A 118 37.96 -5.29 8.53
CA GLU A 118 38.42 -6.65 8.22
C GLU A 118 38.26 -7.54 9.46
N PRO A 119 37.78 -8.79 9.27
CA PRO A 119 37.72 -9.75 10.37
C PRO A 119 39.10 -10.07 10.96
N VAL A 120 39.18 -10.07 12.27
CA VAL A 120 40.44 -10.39 13.00
C VAL A 120 40.17 -11.57 13.91
N SER A 121 40.97 -12.63 13.80
CA SER A 121 40.85 -13.85 14.62
C SER A 121 41.88 -13.94 15.75
N ILE A 122 43.03 -13.26 15.61
CA ILE A 122 44.09 -13.27 16.62
C ILE A 122 44.24 -11.86 17.15
N LEU A 123 43.89 -11.65 18.42
CA LEU A 123 43.99 -10.34 19.09
C LEU A 123 45.32 -10.17 19.78
N LYS A 124 45.91 -11.24 20.33
CA LYS A 124 47.14 -11.21 21.07
C LYS A 124 47.85 -12.55 21.05
N VAL A 125 49.16 -12.52 20.96
CA VAL A 125 50.03 -13.68 21.12
C VAL A 125 50.98 -13.42 22.26
N GLU A 126 51.00 -14.33 23.25
CA GLU A 126 51.88 -14.26 24.41
C GLU A 126 52.77 -15.54 24.48
N ASP A 127 53.99 -15.37 24.98
CA ASP A 127 54.83 -16.52 25.33
C ASP A 127 54.45 -17.17 26.66
N ALA A 128 55.08 -18.25 27.01
CA ALA A 128 54.81 -18.95 28.26
C ALA A 128 55.12 -18.17 29.56
N THR A 129 55.79 -17.04 29.43
CA THR A 129 56.08 -16.11 30.57
C THR A 129 55.06 -14.97 30.64
N GLY A 130 54.12 -14.86 29.73
CA GLY A 130 53.14 -13.80 29.66
C GLY A 130 53.67 -12.54 28.94
N LYS A 131 54.84 -12.64 28.26
CA LYS A 131 55.34 -11.56 27.45
C LYS A 131 54.57 -11.51 26.13
N ILE A 132 54.03 -10.32 25.80
CA ILE A 132 53.31 -10.08 24.54
C ILE A 132 54.34 -10.15 23.40
N LEU A 133 54.11 -11.07 22.46
CA LEU A 133 54.91 -11.24 21.25
C LEU A 133 54.26 -10.47 20.09
N GLU A 134 52.94 -10.44 20.03
CA GLU A 134 52.21 -9.72 19.02
C GLU A 134 50.83 -9.28 19.63
N GLU A 135 50.39 -8.08 19.29
CA GLU A 135 49.09 -7.57 19.70
C GLU A 135 48.45 -6.81 18.55
N TRP A 136 47.23 -7.22 18.22
CA TRP A 136 46.44 -6.50 17.22
C TRP A 136 46.05 -5.12 17.78
N LYS A 137 46.23 -4.10 16.94
CA LYS A 137 45.79 -2.74 17.24
C LYS A 137 44.58 -2.40 16.39
N LYS A 138 43.55 -1.83 17.04
CA LYS A 138 42.34 -1.40 16.37
C LYS A 138 42.68 -0.55 15.13
N GLN A 139 42.32 -1.04 13.96
CA GLN A 139 42.49 -0.32 12.71
C GLN A 139 41.34 0.67 12.52
N LYS A 140 41.62 1.76 11.80
CA LYS A 140 40.53 2.63 11.30
C LYS A 140 39.78 1.87 10.20
N GLY A 141 38.49 1.68 10.40
CA GLY A 141 37.66 1.06 9.35
C GLY A 141 37.53 1.95 8.12
N GLU A 142 37.09 1.37 7.04
CA GLU A 142 36.80 2.03 5.77
C GLU A 142 35.31 2.35 5.68
N ARG A 143 34.94 3.60 5.34
CA ARG A 143 33.56 3.94 5.01
C ARG A 143 33.24 3.44 3.61
N VAL A 144 32.37 2.45 3.53
CA VAL A 144 31.94 1.81 2.27
C VAL A 144 30.47 2.05 1.98
N LEU A 145 29.75 2.65 2.93
CA LEU A 145 28.33 2.96 2.83
C LEU A 145 28.03 4.24 3.64
N GLU A 146 27.16 5.10 3.13
CA GLU A 146 26.72 6.27 3.87
C GLU A 146 25.94 5.87 5.13
N SER A 147 26.14 6.62 6.22
CA SER A 147 25.52 6.32 7.52
C SER A 147 24.00 6.34 7.48
N GLU A 148 23.42 7.25 6.70
CA GLU A 148 21.97 7.37 6.52
C GLU A 148 21.37 6.13 5.84
N ILE A 149 22.07 5.56 4.85
CA ILE A 149 21.65 4.34 4.18
C ILE A 149 21.78 3.12 5.12
N ALA A 150 22.85 3.07 5.92
CA ALA A 150 23.03 2.04 6.93
C ALA A 150 21.94 2.12 8.03
N ALA A 151 21.56 3.33 8.45
CA ALA A 151 20.44 3.55 9.37
C ALA A 151 19.11 3.12 8.74
N THR A 152 18.87 3.48 7.48
CA THR A 152 17.66 3.13 6.74
C THR A 152 17.48 1.62 6.62
N ILE A 153 18.52 0.88 6.20
CA ILE A 153 18.43 -0.58 6.08
C ILE A 153 18.26 -1.25 7.45
N SER A 154 18.89 -0.73 8.50
CA SER A 154 18.71 -1.20 9.87
C SER A 154 17.30 -0.97 10.37
N ASN A 155 16.73 0.19 10.09
CA ASN A 155 15.32 0.51 10.38
C ASN A 155 14.37 -0.44 9.66
N VAL A 156 14.58 -0.69 8.35
CA VAL A 156 13.76 -1.65 7.60
C VAL A 156 13.87 -3.05 8.21
N LEU A 157 15.08 -3.57 8.45
CA LEU A 157 15.31 -4.94 8.92
C LEU A 157 14.90 -5.16 10.40
N SER A 158 14.71 -4.11 11.18
CA SER A 158 14.21 -4.20 12.56
C SER A 158 12.70 -4.00 12.71
N ASP A 159 11.99 -3.71 11.60
CA ASP A 159 10.56 -3.46 11.57
C ASP A 159 9.76 -4.77 11.65
N ASP A 160 9.40 -5.18 12.88
CA ASP A 160 8.64 -6.40 13.11
C ASP A 160 7.18 -6.31 12.62
N GLU A 161 6.60 -5.10 12.60
CA GLU A 161 5.24 -4.88 12.09
C GLU A 161 5.20 -5.10 10.58
N ALA A 162 6.18 -4.56 9.85
CA ALA A 162 6.25 -4.74 8.40
C ALA A 162 6.44 -6.20 7.97
N ARG A 163 7.00 -7.08 8.83
CA ARG A 163 7.14 -8.52 8.53
C ARG A 163 5.99 -9.38 9.06
N ALA A 164 5.11 -8.81 9.89
CA ALA A 164 4.10 -9.58 10.62
C ALA A 164 3.12 -10.34 9.70
N TYR A 165 2.83 -9.80 8.52
CA TYR A 165 1.92 -10.44 7.56
C TYR A 165 2.45 -11.79 7.03
N MET A 166 3.79 -11.98 7.00
CA MET A 166 4.42 -13.23 6.53
C MET A 166 4.91 -14.12 7.68
N PHE A 167 5.39 -13.56 8.79
CA PHE A 167 6.07 -14.30 9.85
C PHE A 167 5.35 -14.24 11.20
N GLY A 168 4.29 -13.44 11.33
CA GLY A 168 3.66 -13.11 12.61
C GLY A 168 4.51 -12.13 13.44
N ALA A 169 3.87 -11.30 14.25
CA ALA A 169 4.54 -10.37 15.15
C ALA A 169 5.12 -11.08 16.38
N GLY A 170 6.23 -10.57 16.93
CA GLY A 170 6.84 -11.08 18.17
C GLY A 170 7.41 -12.49 18.06
N GLY A 171 7.73 -12.97 16.85
CA GLY A 171 8.19 -14.31 16.57
C GLY A 171 9.67 -14.57 16.87
N ILE A 172 10.19 -15.69 16.33
CA ILE A 172 11.57 -16.14 16.53
C ILE A 172 12.64 -15.16 16.00
N LEU A 173 12.25 -14.19 15.20
CA LEU A 173 13.11 -13.16 14.63
C LEU A 173 13.17 -11.89 15.50
N THR A 174 12.62 -11.92 16.72
CA THR A 174 12.65 -10.80 17.66
C THR A 174 13.43 -11.16 18.92
N LEU A 175 13.98 -10.15 19.58
CA LEU A 175 14.59 -10.25 20.91
C LEU A 175 13.75 -9.41 21.89
N PRO A 176 13.17 -9.99 22.95
CA PRO A 176 12.32 -9.25 23.87
C PRO A 176 13.04 -8.04 24.46
N GLY A 177 12.42 -6.84 24.33
CA GLY A 177 12.94 -5.59 24.90
C GLY A 177 14.18 -5.02 24.20
N ARG A 178 14.60 -5.57 23.06
CA ARG A 178 15.81 -5.14 22.35
C ARG A 178 15.54 -5.03 20.83
N PRO A 179 15.81 -3.88 20.20
CA PRO A 179 15.76 -3.77 18.75
C PRO A 179 16.80 -4.67 18.10
N VAL A 180 16.38 -5.40 17.05
CA VAL A 180 17.28 -6.26 16.28
C VAL A 180 16.88 -6.26 14.81
N ALA A 181 17.86 -6.02 13.95
CA ALA A 181 17.71 -6.15 12.51
C ALA A 181 18.07 -7.58 12.08
N VAL A 182 17.18 -8.26 11.32
CA VAL A 182 17.37 -9.66 10.99
C VAL A 182 16.79 -10.02 9.63
N LYS A 183 17.46 -10.93 8.91
CA LYS A 183 16.99 -11.51 7.66
C LYS A 183 17.24 -13.01 7.61
N THR A 184 16.24 -13.74 7.15
CA THR A 184 16.34 -15.18 6.83
C THR A 184 16.59 -15.38 5.33
N GLY A 185 17.20 -16.51 4.99
CA GLY A 185 17.35 -16.98 3.64
C GLY A 185 17.11 -18.48 3.55
N THR A 186 16.56 -18.93 2.43
CA THR A 186 16.38 -20.33 2.09
C THR A 186 16.62 -20.50 0.61
N THR A 187 17.60 -21.32 0.22
CA THR A 187 17.84 -21.62 -1.18
C THR A 187 16.80 -22.62 -1.70
N ASN A 188 16.71 -22.68 -3.03
CA ASN A 188 15.81 -23.62 -3.70
C ASN A 188 16.00 -25.05 -3.18
N ASN A 189 14.91 -25.80 -3.10
CA ASN A 189 14.89 -27.18 -2.62
C ASN A 189 15.37 -27.36 -1.16
N TYR A 190 15.46 -26.30 -0.34
CA TYR A 190 15.92 -26.37 1.04
C TYR A 190 17.33 -26.92 1.21
N VAL A 191 18.24 -26.57 0.31
CA VAL A 191 19.65 -26.94 0.40
C VAL A 191 20.33 -26.18 1.52
N ASP A 192 20.05 -24.87 1.62
CA ASP A 192 20.64 -23.98 2.62
C ASP A 192 19.57 -23.26 3.45
N ALA A 193 19.81 -23.14 4.72
CA ALA A 193 19.05 -22.34 5.67
C ALA A 193 19.94 -21.28 6.30
N TRP A 194 19.60 -20.00 6.12
CA TRP A 194 20.37 -18.86 6.58
C TRP A 194 19.56 -17.99 7.54
N THR A 195 20.22 -17.45 8.54
CA THR A 195 19.72 -16.32 9.34
C THR A 195 20.90 -15.47 9.74
N VAL A 196 20.86 -14.19 9.39
CA VAL A 196 21.80 -13.18 9.84
C VAL A 196 21.04 -12.04 10.49
N GLY A 197 21.49 -11.62 11.67
CA GLY A 197 20.88 -10.48 12.34
C GLY A 197 21.87 -9.82 13.31
N TYR A 198 21.56 -8.58 13.66
CA TYR A 198 22.48 -7.73 14.42
C TYR A 198 21.76 -6.73 15.31
N THR A 199 22.47 -6.36 16.39
CA THR A 199 22.28 -5.11 17.14
C THR A 199 23.42 -4.16 16.79
N PRO A 200 23.45 -2.92 17.26
CA PRO A 200 24.59 -2.02 17.01
C PRO A 200 25.94 -2.59 17.41
N SER A 201 26.02 -3.50 18.41
CA SER A 201 27.27 -4.03 18.96
C SER A 201 27.56 -5.49 18.59
N LEU A 202 26.59 -6.26 18.09
CA LEU A 202 26.78 -7.69 17.83
C LEU A 202 26.09 -8.11 16.53
N VAL A 203 26.85 -8.77 15.63
CA VAL A 203 26.32 -9.41 14.43
C VAL A 203 26.49 -10.92 14.54
N THR A 204 25.46 -11.68 14.23
CA THR A 204 25.47 -13.13 14.28
C THR A 204 24.87 -13.69 12.99
N GLY A 205 25.58 -14.63 12.36
CA GLY A 205 25.08 -15.39 11.23
C GLY A 205 25.05 -16.89 11.56
N VAL A 206 24.00 -17.55 11.12
CA VAL A 206 23.86 -19.01 11.19
C VAL A 206 23.55 -19.54 9.80
N TRP A 207 24.33 -20.52 9.38
CA TRP A 207 24.08 -21.34 8.21
C TRP A 207 23.88 -22.79 8.64
N ALA A 208 22.92 -23.46 8.02
CA ALA A 208 22.69 -24.88 8.17
C ALA A 208 22.38 -25.50 6.82
N GLY A 209 23.04 -26.62 6.51
CA GLY A 209 22.87 -27.34 5.27
C GLY A 209 23.73 -28.61 5.27
N ASN A 210 23.58 -29.45 4.23
CA ASN A 210 24.37 -30.64 4.07
C ASN A 210 25.63 -30.33 3.22
N THR A 211 26.77 -30.78 3.65
CA THR A 211 28.06 -30.52 2.96
C THR A 211 28.15 -31.10 1.54
N ASN A 212 27.27 -32.02 1.19
CA ASN A 212 27.15 -32.61 -0.13
C ASN A 212 26.00 -32.02 -0.96
N ASN A 213 25.47 -30.86 -0.56
CA ASN A 213 24.35 -30.16 -1.20
C ASN A 213 23.06 -30.98 -1.32
N THR A 214 22.88 -32.07 -0.53
CA THR A 214 21.58 -32.76 -0.51
C THR A 214 20.53 -31.89 0.22
N PRO A 215 19.30 -31.82 -0.31
CA PRO A 215 18.23 -31.05 0.31
C PRO A 215 17.96 -31.47 1.76
N MET A 216 17.68 -30.52 2.61
CA MET A 216 17.07 -30.77 3.91
C MET A 216 15.59 -31.17 3.73
N LYS A 217 14.93 -31.54 4.81
CA LYS A 217 13.51 -31.87 4.77
C LYS A 217 12.70 -30.64 4.32
N ARG A 218 11.72 -30.86 3.44
CA ARG A 218 10.83 -29.81 2.95
C ARG A 218 10.21 -29.00 4.09
N GLY A 219 10.25 -27.68 3.99
CA GLY A 219 9.79 -26.74 5.00
C GLY A 219 10.82 -26.41 6.09
N TYR A 220 12.04 -26.99 6.04
CA TYR A 220 13.12 -26.71 6.98
C TYR A 220 14.11 -25.71 6.37
N GLY A 221 13.69 -24.45 6.25
CA GLY A 221 14.49 -23.32 5.80
C GLY A 221 15.00 -22.41 6.92
N GLY A 222 15.44 -21.24 6.57
CA GLY A 222 16.07 -20.28 7.48
C GLY A 222 15.27 -20.01 8.75
N SER A 223 13.97 -19.77 8.65
CA SER A 223 13.11 -19.45 9.79
C SER A 223 12.90 -20.64 10.76
N ARG A 224 12.99 -21.88 10.28
CA ARG A 224 12.77 -23.09 11.10
C ARG A 224 14.03 -23.74 11.61
N VAL A 225 15.16 -23.57 10.95
CA VAL A 225 16.43 -24.21 11.31
C VAL A 225 17.42 -23.18 11.84
N ALA A 226 17.79 -22.19 11.03
CA ALA A 226 18.83 -21.24 11.40
C ALA A 226 18.33 -20.20 12.45
N ALA A 227 17.09 -19.71 12.33
CA ALA A 227 16.57 -18.68 13.22
C ALA A 227 16.46 -19.09 14.70
N PRO A 228 16.03 -20.31 15.08
CA PRO A 228 16.06 -20.74 16.48
C PRO A 228 17.46 -20.76 17.08
N MET A 229 18.46 -21.21 16.33
CA MET A 229 19.87 -21.21 16.78
C MET A 229 20.38 -19.79 16.92
N TRP A 230 20.15 -18.92 15.92
CA TRP A 230 20.47 -17.51 15.96
C TRP A 230 19.84 -16.82 17.17
N ASN A 231 18.54 -17.00 17.40
CA ASN A 231 17.80 -16.36 18.48
C ASN A 231 18.32 -16.78 19.86
N SER A 232 18.58 -18.11 20.04
CA SER A 232 19.12 -18.63 21.30
C SER A 232 20.51 -18.06 21.57
N PHE A 233 21.38 -18.01 20.55
CA PHE A 233 22.72 -17.43 20.68
C PHE A 233 22.66 -15.93 21.04
N MET A 234 21.87 -15.15 20.30
CA MET A 234 21.75 -13.71 20.53
C MET A 234 21.23 -13.40 21.94
N LYS A 235 20.24 -14.14 22.42
CA LYS A 235 19.72 -13.99 23.80
C LYS A 235 20.80 -14.24 24.86
N GLN A 236 21.62 -15.26 24.69
CA GLN A 236 22.68 -15.59 25.64
C GLN A 236 23.84 -14.58 25.56
N ALA A 237 24.29 -14.26 24.34
CA ALA A 237 25.40 -13.36 24.13
C ALA A 237 25.12 -11.91 24.60
N LEU A 238 23.84 -11.50 24.58
CA LEU A 238 23.40 -10.16 24.95
C LEU A 238 22.77 -10.08 26.36
N ALA A 239 22.77 -11.18 27.13
CA ALA A 239 22.09 -11.26 28.42
C ALA A 239 22.52 -10.15 29.39
N ASP A 240 23.81 -9.89 29.46
CA ASP A 240 24.42 -8.91 30.37
C ASP A 240 24.77 -7.58 29.68
N SER A 241 24.36 -7.40 28.41
CA SER A 241 24.65 -6.18 27.65
C SER A 241 23.52 -5.16 27.77
N SER A 242 23.87 -3.89 27.80
CA SER A 242 22.89 -2.80 27.74
C SER A 242 22.05 -2.89 26.45
N VAL A 243 20.81 -2.40 26.52
CA VAL A 243 19.97 -2.25 25.33
C VAL A 243 20.45 -1.04 24.52
N GLU A 244 20.73 -1.27 23.26
CA GLU A 244 21.15 -0.24 22.30
C GLU A 244 20.06 -0.04 21.26
N SER A 245 19.95 1.18 20.75
CA SER A 245 19.05 1.52 19.63
C SER A 245 19.86 1.79 18.37
N PHE A 246 19.27 1.46 17.22
CA PHE A 246 19.83 1.87 15.94
C PHE A 246 19.72 3.40 15.78
N PRO A 247 20.62 4.02 15.00
CA PRO A 247 20.44 5.40 14.58
C PRO A 247 19.10 5.58 13.86
N GLU A 248 18.51 6.75 14.01
CA GLU A 248 17.28 7.09 13.31
C GLU A 248 17.52 7.15 11.79
N ALA A 249 16.61 6.55 11.03
CA ALA A 249 16.62 6.66 9.59
C ALA A 249 16.15 8.07 9.18
N PRO A 250 16.69 8.65 8.11
CA PRO A 250 16.20 9.92 7.59
C PRO A 250 14.77 9.77 7.10
N GLU A 251 14.02 10.86 7.12
CA GLU A 251 12.70 10.94 6.52
C GLU A 251 12.78 10.78 4.99
N ASN A 252 11.73 10.25 4.40
CA ASN A 252 11.64 10.10 2.95
C ASN A 252 11.36 11.46 2.29
N ASP A 253 12.35 12.03 1.65
CA ASP A 253 12.33 13.32 0.97
C ASP A 253 12.04 13.23 -0.54
N ALA A 254 11.74 12.04 -1.08
CA ALA A 254 11.45 11.86 -2.49
C ALA A 254 10.22 12.70 -2.90
N GLU A 255 10.20 13.20 -4.14
CA GLU A 255 9.08 13.99 -4.65
C GLU A 255 8.01 13.13 -5.33
N LYS A 256 8.44 12.05 -6.02
CA LYS A 256 7.54 11.17 -6.78
C LYS A 256 6.70 10.30 -5.85
N GLY A 257 5.39 10.24 -6.08
CA GLY A 257 4.45 9.43 -5.30
C GLY A 257 4.86 7.95 -5.23
N ILE A 258 5.31 7.36 -6.35
CA ILE A 258 5.75 5.95 -6.41
C ILE A 258 6.93 5.65 -5.47
N LEU A 259 7.76 6.64 -5.15
CA LEU A 259 8.85 6.55 -4.18
C LEU A 259 8.41 6.89 -2.74
N LYS A 260 7.16 7.33 -2.55
CA LYS A 260 6.53 7.71 -1.26
C LYS A 260 5.41 6.77 -0.82
N GLY A 261 5.28 5.61 -1.43
CA GLY A 261 4.24 4.65 -1.04
C GLY A 261 2.91 4.81 -1.79
N SER A 262 2.86 5.65 -2.83
CA SER A 262 1.68 5.78 -3.68
C SER A 262 1.85 4.94 -4.95
N SER A 263 0.96 4.00 -5.18
CA SER A 263 1.01 3.04 -6.30
C SER A 263 0.68 3.63 -7.67
N GLY A 264 0.71 4.94 -7.81
CA GLY A 264 0.46 5.68 -9.03
C GLY A 264 -0.26 6.99 -8.73
N GLY A 265 -0.16 7.97 -9.64
CA GLY A 265 -0.92 9.21 -9.57
C GLY A 265 -2.40 8.91 -9.74
N GLY A 266 -3.12 8.62 -8.67
CA GLY A 266 -4.56 8.48 -8.69
C GLY A 266 -5.20 9.83 -9.01
N VAL A 267 -6.22 9.82 -9.87
CA VAL A 267 -7.12 10.96 -10.05
C VAL A 267 -8.30 10.76 -9.12
N THR A 268 -8.45 11.63 -8.14
CA THR A 268 -9.63 11.64 -7.28
C THR A 268 -10.70 12.50 -7.94
N LEU A 269 -11.85 11.91 -8.21
CA LEU A 269 -13.01 12.56 -8.81
C LEU A 269 -14.22 12.41 -7.91
N LEU A 270 -15.10 13.40 -7.96
CA LEU A 270 -16.45 13.27 -7.44
C LEU A 270 -17.28 12.59 -8.52
N VAL A 271 -17.84 11.44 -8.22
CA VAL A 271 -18.66 10.67 -9.17
C VAL A 271 -20.09 10.53 -8.64
N ASP A 272 -21.02 10.44 -9.57
CA ASP A 272 -22.39 10.05 -9.26
C ASP A 272 -22.48 8.54 -9.06
N LYS A 273 -22.94 8.09 -7.88
CA LYS A 273 -23.09 6.67 -7.52
C LYS A 273 -24.02 5.89 -8.44
N VAL A 274 -24.95 6.56 -9.12
CA VAL A 274 -25.95 5.91 -9.98
C VAL A 274 -25.36 5.61 -11.34
N THR A 275 -24.63 6.55 -11.92
CA THR A 275 -24.10 6.44 -13.29
C THR A 275 -22.62 6.06 -13.34
N GLY A 276 -21.87 6.28 -12.26
CA GLY A 276 -20.39 6.18 -12.25
C GLY A 276 -19.70 7.32 -13.02
N LYS A 277 -20.45 8.31 -13.51
CA LYS A 277 -19.92 9.46 -14.24
C LYS A 277 -19.47 10.59 -13.30
N ILE A 278 -18.73 11.57 -13.85
CA ILE A 278 -18.27 12.73 -13.06
C ILE A 278 -19.50 13.51 -12.57
N ALA A 279 -19.60 13.69 -11.24
CA ALA A 279 -20.69 14.46 -10.65
C ALA A 279 -20.66 15.91 -11.11
N THR A 280 -21.84 16.50 -11.28
CA THR A 280 -22.04 17.90 -11.65
C THR A 280 -22.59 18.69 -10.46
N SER A 281 -22.72 20.01 -10.62
CA SER A 281 -23.41 20.84 -9.64
C SER A 281 -24.89 20.50 -9.46
N SER A 282 -25.48 19.74 -10.38
CA SER A 282 -26.87 19.29 -10.34
C SER A 282 -27.02 17.90 -9.69
N THR A 283 -25.92 17.15 -9.53
CA THR A 283 -25.94 15.85 -8.86
C THR A 283 -26.29 16.04 -7.37
N PRO A 284 -27.35 15.38 -6.87
CA PRO A 284 -27.71 15.52 -5.45
C PRO A 284 -26.59 15.01 -4.53
N GLU A 285 -26.30 15.72 -3.45
CA GLU A 285 -25.19 15.45 -2.52
C GLU A 285 -25.17 13.99 -2.02
N LYS A 286 -26.33 13.39 -1.77
CA LYS A 286 -26.46 11.98 -1.34
C LYS A 286 -25.96 10.96 -2.37
N TYR A 287 -25.84 11.35 -3.63
CA TYR A 287 -25.35 10.51 -4.72
C TYR A 287 -23.90 10.83 -5.11
N ILE A 288 -23.32 11.89 -4.55
CA ILE A 288 -21.90 12.20 -4.79
C ILE A 288 -21.04 11.28 -3.92
N GLU A 289 -20.04 10.70 -4.55
CA GLU A 289 -18.99 9.91 -3.90
C GLU A 289 -17.63 10.35 -4.39
N GLU A 290 -16.68 10.50 -3.47
CA GLU A 290 -15.28 10.72 -3.81
C GLU A 290 -14.64 9.38 -4.14
N GLN A 291 -14.20 9.19 -5.39
CA GLN A 291 -13.56 7.96 -5.83
C GLN A 291 -12.19 8.27 -6.41
N THR A 292 -11.18 7.51 -5.95
CA THR A 292 -9.83 7.59 -6.47
C THR A 292 -9.60 6.50 -7.52
N PHE A 293 -9.32 6.92 -8.74
CA PHE A 293 -8.97 6.05 -9.86
C PHE A 293 -7.46 5.96 -9.92
N ILE A 294 -6.92 4.76 -9.72
CA ILE A 294 -5.50 4.48 -9.80
C ILE A 294 -5.23 3.82 -11.16
N GLN A 295 -4.34 4.39 -11.96
CA GLN A 295 -3.80 3.68 -13.12
C GLN A 295 -2.61 2.84 -12.67
N PRO A 296 -2.75 1.52 -12.64
CA PRO A 296 -1.73 0.63 -12.11
C PRO A 296 -0.65 0.41 -13.14
N HIS A 297 0.41 1.20 -13.06
CA HIS A 297 1.62 0.98 -13.84
C HIS A 297 2.75 0.49 -12.94
N SER A 298 3.65 -0.29 -13.52
CA SER A 298 4.90 -0.66 -12.87
C SER A 298 5.75 0.58 -12.59
N ILE A 299 6.71 0.46 -11.67
CA ILE A 299 7.62 1.56 -11.36
C ILE A 299 8.38 2.08 -12.60
N LEU A 300 8.60 1.23 -13.60
CA LEU A 300 9.27 1.58 -14.87
C LEU A 300 8.49 2.63 -15.68
N HIS A 301 7.20 2.82 -15.40
CA HIS A 301 6.40 3.91 -15.98
C HIS A 301 6.81 5.28 -15.42
N TYR A 302 7.20 5.33 -14.16
CA TYR A 302 7.39 6.57 -13.41
C TYR A 302 8.85 6.98 -13.24
N VAL A 303 9.79 6.04 -13.36
CA VAL A 303 11.21 6.30 -13.09
C VAL A 303 12.12 5.74 -14.16
N MET A 304 13.21 6.46 -14.42
CA MET A 304 14.39 5.91 -15.07
C MET A 304 15.15 5.07 -14.04
N LYS A 305 15.44 3.79 -14.32
CA LYS A 305 16.04 2.87 -13.33
C LYS A 305 17.38 3.35 -12.76
N ASP A 306 18.15 4.07 -13.55
CA ASP A 306 19.46 4.59 -13.16
C ASP A 306 19.42 5.98 -12.52
N ASP A 307 18.26 6.66 -12.60
CA ASP A 307 17.98 7.94 -11.93
C ASP A 307 16.51 8.00 -11.50
N PRO A 308 16.12 7.28 -10.45
CA PRO A 308 14.71 7.20 -10.03
C PRO A 308 14.13 8.52 -9.55
N ARG A 309 14.97 9.45 -9.06
CA ARG A 309 14.54 10.77 -8.59
C ARG A 309 14.45 11.82 -9.70
N GLY A 310 15.10 11.59 -10.84
CA GLY A 310 15.08 12.46 -12.00
C GLY A 310 13.75 12.44 -12.79
N ASN A 311 13.77 12.94 -14.00
CA ASN A 311 12.57 12.96 -14.83
C ASN A 311 12.03 11.56 -15.15
N PRO A 312 10.70 11.39 -15.30
CA PRO A 312 10.14 10.13 -15.77
C PRO A 312 10.60 9.81 -17.20
N PRO A 313 10.61 8.53 -17.59
CA PRO A 313 10.94 8.14 -18.96
C PRO A 313 9.93 8.74 -19.95
N LYS A 314 10.43 9.21 -21.10
CA LYS A 314 9.56 9.70 -22.17
C LYS A 314 8.81 8.59 -22.89
N LYS A 315 9.39 7.39 -22.89
CA LYS A 315 8.88 6.17 -23.51
C LYS A 315 9.23 5.00 -22.60
N PRO A 316 8.36 4.71 -21.60
CA PRO A 316 8.59 3.58 -20.69
C PRO A 316 8.74 2.24 -21.42
N GLU A 317 8.06 2.09 -22.56
CA GLU A 317 8.08 0.91 -23.43
C GLU A 317 9.43 0.59 -24.06
N ASP A 318 10.39 1.51 -24.04
CA ASP A 318 11.76 1.27 -24.50
C ASP A 318 12.55 0.40 -23.49
N ASP A 319 12.07 0.28 -22.23
CA ASP A 319 12.66 -0.65 -21.25
C ASP A 319 12.24 -2.08 -21.58
N LEU A 320 13.24 -3.00 -21.68
CA LEU A 320 13.02 -4.38 -22.08
C LEU A 320 12.09 -5.18 -21.16
N GLN A 321 11.94 -4.76 -19.92
CA GLN A 321 11.08 -5.42 -18.92
C GLN A 321 9.71 -4.76 -18.78
N TYR A 322 9.52 -3.56 -19.32
CA TYR A 322 8.30 -2.79 -19.14
C TYR A 322 7.06 -3.60 -19.50
N SER A 323 6.99 -4.12 -20.71
CA SER A 323 5.84 -4.91 -21.19
C SER A 323 5.52 -6.11 -20.29
N GLY A 324 6.55 -6.84 -19.83
CA GLY A 324 6.37 -8.00 -18.96
C GLY A 324 5.84 -7.61 -17.56
N TRP A 325 6.28 -6.48 -17.02
CA TRP A 325 5.81 -6.02 -15.72
C TRP A 325 4.38 -5.47 -15.79
N GLU A 326 4.04 -4.74 -16.86
CA GLU A 326 2.66 -4.27 -17.09
C GLU A 326 1.69 -5.45 -17.27
N THR A 327 2.07 -6.45 -18.09
CA THR A 327 1.25 -7.66 -18.29
C THR A 327 0.97 -8.37 -16.96
N GLY A 328 2.00 -8.56 -16.13
CA GLY A 328 1.83 -9.20 -14.82
C GLY A 328 0.88 -8.42 -13.89
N ILE A 329 0.88 -7.09 -13.95
CA ILE A 329 -0.06 -6.26 -13.18
C ILE A 329 -1.48 -6.46 -13.69
N GLN A 330 -1.70 -6.42 -15.01
CA GLN A 330 -3.03 -6.58 -15.59
C GLN A 330 -3.63 -7.97 -15.32
N GLU A 331 -2.82 -9.02 -15.46
CA GLU A 331 -3.24 -10.39 -15.16
C GLU A 331 -3.64 -10.55 -13.68
N TRP A 332 -2.85 -9.96 -12.76
CA TRP A 332 -3.17 -9.96 -11.34
C TRP A 332 -4.49 -9.23 -11.03
N ILE A 333 -4.75 -8.07 -11.65
CA ILE A 333 -6.01 -7.32 -11.49
C ILE A 333 -7.20 -8.14 -11.95
N ILE A 334 -7.09 -8.78 -13.12
CA ILE A 334 -8.15 -9.64 -13.67
C ILE A 334 -8.45 -10.78 -12.67
N SER A 335 -7.40 -11.45 -12.19
CA SER A 335 -7.56 -12.54 -11.21
C SER A 335 -8.23 -12.09 -9.92
N LYS A 336 -7.87 -10.89 -9.41
CA LYS A 336 -8.49 -10.34 -8.20
C LYS A 336 -9.97 -9.99 -8.38
N LYS A 337 -10.36 -9.44 -9.52
CA LYS A 337 -11.76 -9.16 -9.85
C LYS A 337 -12.58 -10.44 -10.04
N GLU A 338 -11.96 -11.52 -10.52
CA GLU A 338 -12.60 -12.83 -10.62
C GLU A 338 -12.80 -13.49 -9.25
N GLU A 339 -11.82 -13.33 -8.33
CA GLU A 339 -11.89 -13.87 -6.96
C GLU A 339 -12.91 -13.12 -6.09
N ASP A 340 -12.99 -11.80 -6.24
CA ASP A 340 -13.84 -10.90 -5.46
C ASP A 340 -14.43 -9.81 -6.38
N PRO A 341 -15.65 -10.02 -6.92
CA PRO A 341 -16.32 -9.03 -7.75
C PRO A 341 -16.58 -7.68 -7.07
N ASP A 342 -16.66 -7.67 -5.73
CA ASP A 342 -16.84 -6.46 -4.92
C ASP A 342 -15.51 -5.81 -4.50
N TRP A 343 -14.39 -6.34 -5.00
CA TRP A 343 -13.07 -5.77 -4.73
C TRP A 343 -12.98 -4.34 -5.22
N ASN A 344 -12.92 -3.40 -4.27
CA ASN A 344 -13.11 -1.97 -4.50
C ASN A 344 -11.84 -1.18 -4.83
N MET A 345 -10.69 -1.84 -4.93
CA MET A 345 -9.53 -1.19 -5.54
C MET A 345 -9.82 -1.03 -7.03
N SER A 346 -10.36 0.13 -7.39
CA SER A 346 -10.65 0.46 -8.77
C SER A 346 -9.35 0.88 -9.46
N PHE A 347 -8.87 0.00 -10.32
CA PHE A 347 -7.87 0.32 -11.32
C PHE A 347 -8.53 0.70 -12.64
N ASP A 348 -9.82 1.09 -12.60
CA ASP A 348 -10.56 1.49 -13.79
C ASP A 348 -10.09 2.85 -14.28
N GLU A 349 -10.18 3.07 -15.57
CA GLU A 349 -9.92 4.39 -16.13
C GLU A 349 -10.89 5.41 -15.52
N PRO A 350 -10.42 6.60 -15.16
CA PRO A 350 -11.30 7.63 -14.64
C PRO A 350 -12.38 7.96 -15.68
N PRO A 351 -13.63 8.15 -15.26
CA PRO A 351 -14.70 8.53 -16.18
C PRO A 351 -14.37 9.86 -16.84
N THR A 352 -14.67 9.97 -18.12
CA THR A 352 -14.51 11.20 -18.91
C THR A 352 -15.84 11.91 -19.16
N GLU A 353 -16.96 11.20 -18.94
CA GLU A 353 -18.30 11.73 -19.11
C GLU A 353 -18.83 12.31 -17.81
N TYR A 354 -19.63 13.36 -17.95
CA TYR A 354 -20.33 13.97 -16.82
C TYR A 354 -21.69 13.33 -16.61
N ASP A 355 -22.17 13.38 -15.36
CA ASP A 355 -23.50 12.98 -14.99
C ASP A 355 -24.55 13.66 -15.87
N ASP A 356 -25.39 12.87 -16.51
CA ASP A 356 -26.42 13.28 -17.47
C ASP A 356 -27.84 12.96 -17.01
N ILE A 357 -28.00 12.29 -15.86
CA ILE A 357 -29.32 12.00 -15.30
C ILE A 357 -29.77 13.03 -14.23
N HIS A 358 -28.86 13.89 -13.77
CA HIS A 358 -29.11 14.97 -12.83
C HIS A 358 -28.91 16.34 -13.49
N SER A 359 -29.57 16.59 -14.62
CA SER A 359 -29.50 17.86 -15.33
C SER A 359 -30.68 18.76 -15.00
N LEU A 360 -30.52 20.08 -15.19
CA LEU A 360 -31.60 21.04 -14.94
C LEU A 360 -32.86 20.77 -15.78
N GLU A 361 -32.71 20.15 -16.95
CA GLU A 361 -33.82 19.79 -17.85
C GLU A 361 -34.65 18.61 -17.32
N LEU A 362 -34.07 17.84 -16.38
CA LEU A 362 -34.71 16.66 -15.79
C LEU A 362 -35.31 16.93 -14.42
N ILE A 363 -35.19 18.15 -13.90
CA ILE A 363 -35.82 18.53 -12.64
C ILE A 363 -37.35 18.45 -12.79
N PRO A 364 -38.05 17.85 -11.80
CA PRO A 364 -39.52 17.88 -11.76
C PRO A 364 -40.09 19.31 -11.77
N ASN A 365 -41.32 19.46 -12.18
CA ASN A 365 -42.06 20.71 -12.08
C ASN A 365 -43.31 20.52 -11.21
N ILE A 366 -43.65 21.56 -10.41
CA ILE A 366 -44.79 21.59 -9.52
C ILE A 366 -45.63 22.83 -9.85
N GLU A 367 -46.93 22.66 -10.01
CA GLU A 367 -47.90 23.72 -10.04
C GLU A 367 -48.89 23.48 -8.86
N ILE A 368 -48.88 24.37 -7.87
CA ILE A 368 -49.81 24.30 -6.74
C ILE A 368 -51.08 25.04 -7.13
N VAL A 369 -52.16 24.30 -7.36
CA VAL A 369 -53.45 24.88 -7.75
C VAL A 369 -54.26 25.25 -6.47
N TYR A 370 -54.17 24.41 -5.44
CA TYR A 370 -54.82 24.63 -4.16
C TYR A 370 -54.01 24.00 -3.01
N PRO A 371 -53.86 24.68 -1.86
CA PRO A 371 -54.30 26.06 -1.62
C PRO A 371 -53.47 27.05 -2.44
N TYR A 372 -54.01 28.19 -2.80
CA TYR A 372 -53.25 29.27 -3.43
C TYR A 372 -52.67 30.23 -2.38
N GLU A 373 -51.70 31.02 -2.77
CA GLU A 373 -51.03 31.98 -1.88
C GLU A 373 -52.01 32.91 -1.21
N GLY A 374 -52.01 32.93 0.15
CA GLY A 374 -52.92 33.70 0.97
C GLY A 374 -54.34 33.12 1.13
N GLN A 375 -54.59 31.89 0.69
CA GLN A 375 -55.87 31.21 0.85
C GLN A 375 -56.27 31.15 2.32
N ILE A 376 -57.57 31.44 2.61
CA ILE A 376 -58.14 31.22 3.95
C ILE A 376 -58.82 29.86 4.01
N LEU A 377 -58.34 28.98 4.87
CA LEU A 377 -58.95 27.69 5.16
C LEU A 377 -59.79 27.79 6.44
N THR A 378 -61.11 27.59 6.33
CA THR A 378 -62.04 27.62 7.46
C THR A 378 -62.22 26.24 8.11
N SER A 379 -61.56 25.22 7.61
CA SER A 379 -61.53 23.86 8.13
C SER A 379 -60.11 23.43 8.44
N ARG A 380 -59.95 22.55 9.43
CA ARG A 380 -58.67 21.90 9.71
C ARG A 380 -58.30 20.81 8.70
N GLN A 381 -59.15 20.53 7.76
CA GLN A 381 -58.86 19.67 6.64
C GLN A 381 -58.04 20.45 5.61
N ILE A 382 -56.79 20.01 5.39
CA ILE A 382 -55.89 20.54 4.38
C ILE A 382 -55.86 19.56 3.21
N ASP A 383 -56.57 19.90 2.16
CA ASP A 383 -56.54 19.17 0.89
C ASP A 383 -55.67 19.94 -0.09
N THR A 384 -54.96 19.25 -0.95
CA THR A 384 -54.22 19.92 -2.04
C THR A 384 -54.71 19.48 -3.40
N ASP A 385 -54.62 20.40 -4.35
CA ASP A 385 -54.69 20.09 -5.77
C ASP A 385 -53.37 20.59 -6.41
N ILE A 386 -52.55 19.62 -6.84
CA ILE A 386 -51.26 19.88 -7.44
C ILE A 386 -51.15 19.21 -8.79
N ARG A 387 -50.42 19.85 -9.70
CA ARG A 387 -50.00 19.25 -10.95
C ARG A 387 -48.50 19.08 -10.94
N VAL A 388 -48.09 17.84 -11.02
CA VAL A 388 -46.64 17.50 -11.02
C VAL A 388 -46.29 16.79 -12.31
N THR A 389 -45.13 17.18 -12.86
CA THR A 389 -44.55 16.54 -14.02
C THR A 389 -43.07 16.33 -13.78
N ALA A 390 -42.54 15.18 -14.15
CA ALA A 390 -41.13 14.90 -14.14
C ALA A 390 -40.75 14.15 -15.43
N PRO A 391 -39.72 14.58 -16.14
CA PRO A 391 -39.30 13.90 -17.40
C PRO A 391 -39.00 12.41 -17.19
N ARG A 392 -38.52 12.02 -15.99
CA ARG A 392 -38.27 10.63 -15.60
C ARG A 392 -39.41 9.94 -14.86
N GLY A 393 -40.53 10.64 -14.65
CA GLY A 393 -41.61 10.18 -13.80
C GLY A 393 -41.47 10.66 -12.35
N VAL A 394 -42.61 10.66 -11.64
CA VAL A 394 -42.66 11.05 -10.22
C VAL A 394 -42.57 9.82 -9.35
N SER A 395 -41.55 9.73 -8.50
CA SER A 395 -41.38 8.65 -7.52
C SER A 395 -42.19 8.89 -6.25
N LYS A 396 -42.19 10.14 -5.77
CA LYS A 396 -42.95 10.55 -4.57
C LYS A 396 -43.12 12.05 -4.50
N VAL A 397 -44.14 12.46 -3.76
CA VAL A 397 -44.35 13.84 -3.32
C VAL A 397 -44.38 13.87 -1.80
N THR A 398 -43.54 14.67 -1.20
CA THR A 398 -43.41 14.84 0.25
C THR A 398 -43.99 16.15 0.67
N TYR A 399 -44.79 16.14 1.72
CA TYR A 399 -45.46 17.31 2.29
C TYR A 399 -44.91 17.66 3.68
N ARG A 400 -44.64 18.95 3.88
CA ARG A 400 -44.26 19.50 5.18
C ARG A 400 -45.15 20.69 5.49
N LEU A 401 -45.53 20.83 6.75
CA LEU A 401 -46.29 21.98 7.27
C LEU A 401 -45.44 22.67 8.34
N ASP A 402 -45.15 23.95 8.13
CA ASP A 402 -44.23 24.72 8.98
C ASP A 402 -42.88 24.00 9.19
N GLY A 403 -42.31 23.43 8.11
CA GLY A 403 -41.09 22.66 8.11
C GLY A 403 -41.19 21.23 8.69
N LYS A 404 -42.33 20.86 9.31
CA LYS A 404 -42.52 19.51 9.87
C LYS A 404 -43.13 18.58 8.84
N TYR A 405 -42.53 17.37 8.70
CA TYR A 405 -43.06 16.30 7.84
C TYR A 405 -44.50 15.94 8.27
N ILE A 406 -45.42 15.87 7.29
CA ILE A 406 -46.79 15.46 7.51
C ILE A 406 -47.23 14.24 6.71
N ASP A 407 -46.80 14.11 5.45
CA ASP A 407 -47.15 12.96 4.61
C ASP A 407 -46.21 12.78 3.40
N VAL A 408 -46.29 11.60 2.79
CA VAL A 408 -45.64 11.29 1.49
C VAL A 408 -46.57 10.46 0.61
N VAL A 409 -46.77 10.91 -0.63
CA VAL A 409 -47.64 10.26 -1.59
C VAL A 409 -46.81 9.66 -2.73
N HIS A 410 -46.96 8.36 -3.00
CA HIS A 410 -46.16 7.60 -3.96
C HIS A 410 -46.89 7.30 -5.27
N SER A 411 -48.14 7.66 -5.42
CA SER A 411 -48.94 7.37 -6.62
C SER A 411 -49.93 8.46 -6.95
N HIS A 412 -50.24 8.59 -8.25
CA HIS A 412 -51.21 9.55 -8.72
C HIS A 412 -52.63 9.20 -8.24
N PRO A 413 -53.49 10.23 -7.85
CA PRO A 413 -53.15 11.63 -7.74
C PRO A 413 -52.24 11.88 -6.53
N PHE A 414 -51.24 12.74 -6.70
CA PHE A 414 -50.24 13.02 -5.66
C PHE A 414 -50.75 14.04 -4.63
N ASN A 415 -52.03 14.29 -4.56
CA ASN A 415 -52.68 15.27 -3.67
C ASN A 415 -52.62 14.84 -2.20
N LEU A 416 -52.41 15.79 -1.31
CA LEU A 416 -52.50 15.63 0.14
C LEU A 416 -53.97 15.66 0.59
N ASN A 417 -54.27 14.79 1.54
CA ASN A 417 -55.50 14.87 2.34
C ASN A 417 -55.08 14.71 3.81
N TYR A 418 -54.99 15.83 4.51
CA TYR A 418 -54.43 15.87 5.87
C TYR A 418 -55.31 16.63 6.83
N PHE A 419 -55.63 16.06 7.99
CA PHE A 419 -56.37 16.72 9.05
C PHE A 419 -55.41 17.26 10.14
N ALA A 420 -55.33 18.58 10.25
CA ALA A 420 -54.41 19.32 11.11
C ALA A 420 -54.87 19.43 12.56
N ASN A 421 -54.81 18.33 13.32
CA ASN A 421 -55.33 18.24 14.68
C ASN A 421 -54.70 19.22 15.69
N ASN A 422 -53.39 19.47 15.58
CA ASN A 422 -52.59 20.16 16.59
C ASN A 422 -51.91 21.42 16.02
N ILE A 423 -52.63 22.18 15.20
CA ILE A 423 -52.14 23.41 14.61
C ILE A 423 -53.03 24.56 15.05
N ASP A 424 -52.41 25.64 15.51
CA ASP A 424 -53.13 26.83 15.95
C ASP A 424 -53.69 27.63 14.74
N PRO A 425 -54.78 28.37 14.88
CA PRO A 425 -55.19 29.31 13.85
C PRO A 425 -54.10 30.37 13.59
N GLY A 426 -53.88 30.70 12.32
CA GLY A 426 -52.83 31.63 11.90
C GLY A 426 -52.27 31.36 10.51
N GLU A 427 -51.23 32.06 10.16
CA GLU A 427 -50.50 31.85 8.91
C GLU A 427 -49.62 30.58 8.99
N HIS A 428 -49.71 29.73 7.98
CA HIS A 428 -48.94 28.50 7.86
C HIS A 428 -48.30 28.39 6.50
N THR A 429 -47.17 27.66 6.41
CA THR A 429 -46.47 27.39 5.17
C THR A 429 -46.53 25.89 4.87
N LEU A 430 -47.11 25.54 3.73
CA LEU A 430 -47.09 24.19 3.18
C LEU A 430 -45.97 24.10 2.16
N THR A 431 -45.01 23.24 2.43
CA THR A 431 -43.90 22.94 1.55
C THR A 431 -44.18 21.62 0.84
N ILE A 432 -44.08 21.60 -0.48
CA ILE A 432 -44.35 20.46 -1.34
C ILE A 432 -43.06 20.13 -2.13
N MET A 433 -42.53 18.93 -1.95
CA MET A 433 -41.31 18.47 -2.60
C MET A 433 -41.63 17.27 -3.50
N VAL A 434 -41.36 17.39 -4.77
CA VAL A 434 -41.45 16.31 -5.76
C VAL A 434 -40.09 15.72 -6.01
N GLU A 435 -39.99 14.40 -6.05
CA GLU A 435 -38.74 13.67 -6.31
C GLU A 435 -39.01 12.57 -7.37
N ASP A 436 -38.10 12.43 -8.34
CA ASP A 436 -38.10 11.32 -9.30
C ASP A 436 -37.37 10.07 -8.80
N ASP A 437 -37.12 9.08 -9.66
CA ASP A 437 -36.50 7.79 -9.35
C ASP A 437 -34.99 7.88 -9.03
N VAL A 438 -34.32 8.94 -9.48
CA VAL A 438 -32.86 9.16 -9.26
C VAL A 438 -32.60 10.34 -8.34
N GLY A 439 -33.64 10.95 -7.76
CA GLY A 439 -33.52 11.99 -6.75
C GLY A 439 -33.41 13.41 -7.25
N ASN A 440 -33.70 13.66 -8.55
CA ASN A 440 -33.99 15.02 -8.98
C ASN A 440 -35.22 15.54 -8.25
N ARG A 441 -35.17 16.75 -7.74
CA ARG A 441 -36.24 17.29 -6.89
C ARG A 441 -36.48 18.78 -7.14
N LEU A 442 -37.72 19.15 -6.95
CA LEU A 442 -38.14 20.55 -6.83
C LEU A 442 -38.98 20.68 -5.57
N GLU A 443 -38.81 21.81 -4.88
CA GLU A 443 -39.55 22.16 -3.69
C GLU A 443 -40.24 23.51 -3.94
N GLU A 444 -41.54 23.57 -3.68
CA GLU A 444 -42.35 24.79 -3.78
C GLU A 444 -43.12 24.98 -2.49
N GLU A 445 -43.35 26.25 -2.15
CA GLU A 445 -44.05 26.63 -0.93
C GLU A 445 -45.28 27.45 -1.26
N VAL A 446 -46.32 27.28 -0.43
CA VAL A 446 -47.50 28.09 -0.46
C VAL A 446 -47.91 28.46 0.95
N LYS A 447 -48.23 29.75 1.18
CA LYS A 447 -48.73 30.24 2.47
C LYS A 447 -50.24 30.36 2.45
N PHE A 448 -50.87 29.95 3.54
CA PHE A 448 -52.29 30.04 3.73
C PHE A 448 -52.60 30.44 5.16
N LEU A 449 -53.80 31.00 5.40
CA LEU A 449 -54.31 31.34 6.70
C LEU A 449 -55.31 30.26 7.17
N LEU A 450 -55.05 29.66 8.30
CA LEU A 450 -56.01 28.75 8.95
C LEU A 450 -56.91 29.55 9.93
N ASP A 451 -58.19 29.72 9.54
CA ASP A 451 -59.21 30.37 10.33
C ASP A 451 -60.25 29.32 10.80
N ALA A 452 -59.80 28.35 11.56
CA ALA A 452 -60.65 27.27 12.11
C ALA A 452 -60.68 27.34 13.63
N ASN A 453 -61.87 27.18 14.21
CA ASN A 453 -62.02 27.15 15.68
C ASN A 453 -61.09 26.08 16.30
N PRO A 454 -60.48 26.36 17.48
CA PRO A 454 -59.74 25.37 18.20
C PRO A 454 -60.59 24.15 18.52
N ILE A 455 -60.01 22.95 18.41
CA ILE A 455 -60.71 21.72 18.82
C ILE A 455 -60.95 21.80 20.31
N PRO A 456 -62.20 21.64 20.85
CA PRO A 456 -62.42 21.55 22.27
C PRO A 456 -61.58 20.42 22.87
N ALA A 457 -60.89 20.71 23.99
CA ALA A 457 -59.99 19.79 24.67
C ALA A 457 -60.68 18.52 25.16
#